data_51a5507ef30ac59903b7634a4d719f7d
#
_entry.id   51a5507ef30ac59903b7634a4d719f7d
#
_cell.length_a   1.000
_cell.length_b   1.000
_cell.length_c   1.000
_cell.angle_alpha   90.00
_cell.angle_beta   90.00
_cell.angle_gamma   90.00
#
_symmetry.space_group_name_H-M   'P 1'
#
loop_
_entity.id
_entity.type
_entity.pdbx_description
1 polymer ?
#
loop_
_entity_poly.entity_id
_entity_poly.type
_entity_poly.pdbx_seq_one_letter_code
_entity_poly.pdbx_strand_id
1 'polypeptide(L)'
;MSQQRKYGIPSSVILAQMAFESGWGTSKLAKEGNNFFGIKASKSWLEKGLPYSLHNDDKPSEKFCNFSSAEESMEYHSRLLMGERYQKCHKYDSTDHHNWLRGIKAAGYATNIHYVRCCERIISRYKLFLFDHLAEQL
;
A
#
# COMPACT_ATOMS: atom_id res chain seq x y z
N MET A 1 -9.87 0.11 8.07
CA MET A 1 -11.17 0.67 7.62
C MET A 1 -11.20 2.20 7.55
N SER A 2 -10.46 2.90 8.39
CA SER A 2 -10.43 4.38 8.36
C SER A 2 -9.96 4.94 7.02
N GLN A 3 -8.97 4.31 6.39
CA GLN A 3 -8.46 4.74 5.10
C GLN A 3 -9.49 4.59 3.98
N GLN A 4 -10.30 3.53 4.04
CA GLN A 4 -11.38 3.33 3.08
C GLN A 4 -12.43 4.44 3.19
N ARG A 5 -12.84 4.77 4.41
CA ARG A 5 -13.82 5.83 4.62
C ARG A 5 -13.30 7.20 4.20
N LYS A 6 -12.01 7.42 4.39
CA LYS A 6 -11.39 8.72 4.07
C LYS A 6 -11.07 8.88 2.59
N TYR A 7 -10.60 7.82 1.93
CA TYR A 7 -10.07 7.90 0.56
C TYR A 7 -10.79 7.02 -0.46
N GLY A 8 -11.73 6.18 -0.03
CA GLY A 8 -12.46 5.30 -0.93
C GLY A 8 -11.67 4.08 -1.42
N ILE A 9 -10.49 3.83 -0.87
CA ILE A 9 -9.65 2.69 -1.23
C ILE A 9 -10.11 1.48 -0.40
N PRO A 10 -10.39 0.32 -1.03
CA PRO A 10 -10.82 -0.85 -0.26
C PRO A 10 -9.85 -1.22 0.85
N SER A 11 -10.36 -1.46 2.05
CA SER A 11 -9.56 -1.91 3.19
C SER A 11 -8.81 -3.19 2.86
N SER A 12 -9.44 -4.11 2.15
CA SER A 12 -8.83 -5.37 1.73
C SER A 12 -7.60 -5.17 0.86
N VAL A 13 -7.63 -4.20 -0.04
CA VAL A 13 -6.50 -3.86 -0.91
C VAL A 13 -5.33 -3.36 -0.07
N ILE A 14 -5.58 -2.43 0.84
CA ILE A 14 -4.54 -1.87 1.71
C ILE A 14 -3.91 -2.98 2.54
N LEU A 15 -4.72 -3.83 3.17
CA LEU A 15 -4.24 -4.92 4.01
C LEU A 15 -3.45 -5.96 3.21
N ALA A 16 -3.92 -6.31 2.02
CA ALA A 16 -3.23 -7.28 1.17
C ALA A 16 -1.87 -6.73 0.71
N GLN A 17 -1.82 -5.46 0.34
CA GLN A 17 -0.57 -4.81 -0.04
C GLN A 17 0.41 -4.76 1.13
N MET A 18 -0.06 -4.42 2.33
CA MET A 18 0.77 -4.44 3.54
C MET A 18 1.38 -5.83 3.77
N ALA A 19 0.53 -6.86 3.72
CA ALA A 19 0.99 -8.23 3.95
C ALA A 19 2.01 -8.67 2.89
N PHE A 20 1.71 -8.41 1.64
CA PHE A 20 2.57 -8.81 0.51
C PHE A 20 3.91 -8.08 0.53
N GLU A 21 3.89 -6.75 0.66
CA GLU A 21 5.11 -5.93 0.57
C GLU A 21 6.01 -6.05 1.79
N SER A 22 5.45 -6.31 2.96
CA SER A 22 6.20 -6.37 4.21
C SER A 22 6.56 -7.79 4.64
N GLY A 23 6.20 -8.80 3.83
CA GLY A 23 6.36 -10.20 4.26
C GLY A 23 5.63 -10.46 5.56
N TRP A 24 4.36 -10.07 5.64
CA TRP A 24 3.52 -10.19 6.84
C TRP A 24 4.10 -9.44 8.05
N GLY A 25 4.73 -8.28 7.79
CA GLY A 25 5.31 -7.44 8.83
C GLY A 25 6.67 -7.91 9.34
N THR A 26 7.27 -8.90 8.69
CA THR A 26 8.57 -9.45 9.13
C THR A 26 9.77 -8.77 8.50
N SER A 27 9.58 -7.98 7.44
CA SER A 27 10.69 -7.32 6.75
C SER A 27 11.40 -6.34 7.67
N LYS A 28 12.68 -6.09 7.37
CA LYS A 28 13.47 -5.11 8.11
C LYS A 28 12.87 -3.71 8.02
N LEU A 29 12.37 -3.33 6.83
CA LEU A 29 11.68 -2.05 6.63
C LEU A 29 10.48 -1.89 7.53
N ALA A 30 9.66 -2.95 7.67
CA ALA A 30 8.48 -2.91 8.52
C ALA A 30 8.84 -2.84 9.99
N LYS A 31 9.79 -3.69 10.42
CA LYS A 31 10.17 -3.78 11.85
C LYS A 31 10.91 -2.55 12.36
N GLU A 32 11.84 -2.02 11.58
CA GLU A 32 12.70 -0.92 12.01
C GLU A 32 12.19 0.45 11.58
N GLY A 33 11.53 0.53 10.43
CA GLY A 33 11.09 1.80 9.86
C GLY A 33 9.59 1.98 9.75
N ASN A 34 8.79 1.04 10.25
CA ASN A 34 7.32 1.07 10.11
C ASN A 34 6.87 1.26 8.65
N ASN A 35 7.71 0.85 7.71
CA ASN A 35 7.41 0.95 6.29
C ASN A 35 6.89 -0.39 5.78
N PHE A 36 5.57 -0.53 5.77
CA PHE A 36 4.90 -1.79 5.43
C PHE A 36 4.61 -1.94 3.94
N PHE A 37 4.87 -0.91 3.14
CA PHE A 37 4.55 -0.89 1.71
C PHE A 37 5.78 -0.82 0.80
N GLY A 38 6.97 -0.81 1.38
CA GLY A 38 8.20 -0.69 0.60
C GLY A 38 8.33 0.65 -0.11
N ILE A 39 7.92 1.73 0.53
CA ILE A 39 7.89 3.06 -0.07
C ILE A 39 9.29 3.66 -0.11
N LYS A 40 9.79 3.95 -1.31
CA LYS A 40 11.08 4.60 -1.51
C LYS A 40 10.96 6.09 -1.20
N ALA A 41 12.04 6.66 -0.62
CA ALA A 41 12.09 8.06 -0.30
C ALA A 41 12.20 8.89 -1.58
N SER A 42 11.21 9.72 -1.85
CA SER A 42 11.19 10.60 -3.00
C SER A 42 12.13 11.79 -2.80
N LYS A 43 12.40 12.53 -3.88
CA LYS A 43 13.16 13.76 -3.80
C LYS A 43 12.54 14.74 -2.81
N SER A 44 11.21 14.88 -2.86
CA SER A 44 10.47 15.75 -1.93
C SER A 44 10.63 15.33 -0.48
N TRP A 45 10.56 14.01 -0.22
CA TRP A 45 10.77 13.45 1.12
C TRP A 45 12.13 13.85 1.67
N LEU A 46 13.18 13.67 0.85
CA LEU A 46 14.57 13.96 1.23
C LEU A 46 14.81 15.46 1.42
N GLU A 47 14.24 16.29 0.56
CA GLU A 47 14.38 17.74 0.64
C GLU A 47 13.74 18.31 1.92
N LYS A 48 12.70 17.65 2.43
CA LYS A 48 12.06 18.06 3.69
C LYS A 48 12.82 17.56 4.93
N GLY A 49 13.91 16.82 4.73
CA GLY A 49 14.71 16.29 5.84
C GLY A 49 14.02 15.18 6.62
N LEU A 50 13.08 14.48 5.99
CA LEU A 50 12.32 13.41 6.65
C LEU A 50 13.13 12.11 6.78
N PRO A 51 12.83 11.27 7.80
CA PRO A 51 13.63 10.10 8.10
C PRO A 51 13.63 9.05 6.99
N TYR A 52 14.79 8.46 6.75
CA TYR A 52 14.93 7.36 5.82
C TYR A 52 16.00 6.39 6.28
N SER A 53 16.01 5.19 5.70
CA SER A 53 17.07 4.21 5.91
C SER A 53 17.49 3.61 4.57
N LEU A 54 18.69 3.02 4.56
CA LEU A 54 19.27 2.44 3.35
C LEU A 54 19.05 0.93 3.33
N HIS A 55 18.52 0.43 2.23
CA HIS A 55 18.31 -0.99 2.03
C HIS A 55 18.65 -1.37 0.59
N ASN A 56 19.08 -2.61 0.38
CA ASN A 56 19.29 -3.15 -0.94
C ASN A 56 17.97 -3.64 -1.51
N ASP A 57 17.65 -3.25 -2.74
CA ASP A 57 16.48 -3.70 -3.46
C ASP A 57 16.90 -3.84 -4.93
N ASP A 58 16.28 -3.10 -5.86
CA ASP A 58 16.69 -3.10 -7.27
C ASP A 58 18.14 -2.63 -7.44
N LYS A 59 18.56 -1.73 -6.55
CA LYS A 59 19.92 -1.19 -6.50
C LYS A 59 20.45 -1.30 -5.07
N PRO A 60 21.80 -1.35 -4.90
CA PRO A 60 22.38 -1.29 -3.56
C PRO A 60 22.10 0.06 -2.89
N SER A 61 21.87 0.02 -1.58
CA SER A 61 21.76 1.22 -0.74
C SER A 61 20.71 2.23 -1.22
N GLU A 62 19.54 1.74 -1.61
CA GLU A 62 18.42 2.62 -1.93
C GLU A 62 17.81 3.20 -0.64
N LYS A 63 17.30 4.43 -0.74
CA LYS A 63 16.69 5.13 0.38
C LYS A 63 15.19 4.83 0.45
N PHE A 64 14.75 4.37 1.62
CA PHE A 64 13.34 4.07 1.89
C PHE A 64 12.85 4.94 3.04
N CYS A 65 11.59 5.37 2.95
CA CYS A 65 10.97 6.17 4.00
C CYS A 65 10.93 5.40 5.32
N ASN A 66 11.16 6.10 6.43
CA ASN A 66 10.88 5.61 7.77
C ASN A 66 9.70 6.39 8.32
N PHE A 67 8.78 5.68 8.96
CA PHE A 67 7.57 6.27 9.55
C PHE A 67 7.58 6.09 11.06
N SER A 68 6.83 6.92 11.76
CA SER A 68 6.74 6.86 13.22
C SER A 68 5.80 5.76 13.69
N SER A 69 4.92 5.26 12.81
CA SER A 69 3.94 4.22 13.14
C SER A 69 3.46 3.52 11.88
N ALA A 70 2.82 2.36 12.06
CA ALA A 70 2.16 1.66 10.97
C ALA A 70 1.06 2.52 10.35
N GLU A 71 0.30 3.23 11.18
CA GLU A 71 -0.78 4.11 10.76
C GLU A 71 -0.27 5.23 9.86
N GLU A 72 0.89 5.80 10.18
CA GLU A 72 1.51 6.83 9.34
C GLU A 72 1.88 6.29 7.96
N SER A 73 2.43 5.06 7.89
CA SER A 73 2.75 4.44 6.61
C SER A 73 1.48 4.17 5.80
N MET A 74 0.38 3.77 6.44
CA MET A 74 -0.91 3.57 5.78
C MET A 74 -1.46 4.87 5.23
N GLU A 75 -1.40 5.95 6.01
CA GLU A 75 -1.88 7.27 5.57
C GLU A 75 -1.05 7.76 4.37
N TYR A 76 0.25 7.65 4.45
CA TYR A 76 1.13 8.05 3.34
C TYR A 76 0.86 7.23 2.08
N HIS A 77 0.71 5.93 2.22
CA HIS A 77 0.38 5.02 1.11
C HIS A 77 -0.96 5.40 0.47
N SER A 78 -1.98 5.67 1.27
CA SER A 78 -3.28 6.08 0.75
C SER A 78 -3.19 7.38 -0.04
N ARG A 79 -2.41 8.35 0.45
CA ARG A 79 -2.18 9.61 -0.26
C ARG A 79 -1.48 9.40 -1.60
N LEU A 80 -0.54 8.46 -1.67
CA LEU A 80 0.10 8.10 -2.95
C LEU A 80 -0.94 7.61 -3.96
N LEU A 81 -1.89 6.79 -3.50
CA LEU A 81 -2.94 6.26 -4.37
C LEU A 81 -4.00 7.32 -4.75
N MET A 82 -3.98 8.48 -4.11
CA MET A 82 -4.81 9.62 -4.51
C MET A 82 -4.15 10.45 -5.62
N GLY A 83 -2.91 10.15 -5.98
CA GLY A 83 -2.20 10.86 -7.03
C GLY A 83 -2.80 10.67 -8.41
N GLU A 84 -2.45 11.57 -9.33
CA GLU A 84 -2.97 11.58 -10.70
C GLU A 84 -2.79 10.23 -11.42
N ARG A 85 -1.68 9.59 -11.17
CA ARG A 85 -1.33 8.28 -11.74
C ARG A 85 -2.41 7.22 -11.50
N TYR A 86 -3.12 7.30 -10.37
CA TYR A 86 -4.11 6.32 -9.94
C TYR A 86 -5.55 6.80 -10.04
N GLN A 87 -5.79 7.94 -10.66
CA GLN A 87 -7.14 8.54 -10.74
C GLN A 87 -8.18 7.64 -11.36
N LYS A 88 -7.80 6.82 -12.34
CA LYS A 88 -8.72 5.88 -12.98
C LYS A 88 -9.27 4.83 -12.03
N CYS A 89 -8.55 4.54 -10.94
CA CYS A 89 -9.01 3.56 -9.95
C CYS A 89 -10.20 4.09 -9.15
N HIS A 90 -10.30 5.40 -8.98
CA HIS A 90 -11.30 6.02 -8.12
C HIS A 90 -12.73 6.00 -8.70
N LYS A 91 -12.89 5.51 -9.94
CA LYS A 91 -14.21 5.25 -10.50
C LYS A 91 -14.82 3.94 -9.96
N TYR A 92 -13.98 3.07 -9.42
CA TYR A 92 -14.44 1.80 -8.87
C TYR A 92 -14.98 1.99 -7.46
N ASP A 93 -16.00 1.19 -7.12
CA ASP A 93 -16.57 1.17 -5.79
C ASP A 93 -15.50 0.79 -4.75
N SER A 94 -15.61 1.34 -3.55
CA SER A 94 -14.69 1.04 -2.45
C SER A 94 -14.75 -0.40 -1.96
N THR A 95 -15.71 -1.19 -2.44
CA THR A 95 -15.81 -2.63 -2.17
C THR A 95 -15.32 -3.48 -3.34
N ASP A 96 -14.92 -2.86 -4.44
CA ASP A 96 -14.48 -3.56 -5.66
C ASP A 96 -12.96 -3.78 -5.66
N HIS A 97 -12.49 -4.61 -4.74
CA HIS A 97 -11.05 -4.87 -4.60
C HIS A 97 -10.40 -5.42 -5.85
N HIS A 98 -11.12 -6.21 -6.62
CA HIS A 98 -10.59 -6.84 -7.84
C HIS A 98 -10.17 -5.80 -8.87
N ASN A 99 -11.07 -4.88 -9.22
CA ASN A 99 -10.77 -3.83 -10.18
C ASN A 99 -9.76 -2.82 -9.64
N TRP A 100 -9.81 -2.52 -8.34
CA TRP A 100 -8.81 -1.67 -7.71
C TRP A 100 -7.40 -2.25 -7.87
N LEU A 101 -7.20 -3.53 -7.57
CA LEU A 101 -5.89 -4.17 -7.70
C LEU A 101 -5.38 -4.15 -9.14
N ARG A 102 -6.26 -4.46 -10.08
CA ARG A 102 -5.89 -4.45 -11.51
C ARG A 102 -5.55 -3.05 -11.98
N GLY A 103 -6.31 -2.05 -11.55
CA GLY A 103 -6.04 -0.65 -11.89
C GLY A 103 -4.74 -0.15 -11.30
N ILE A 104 -4.44 -0.48 -10.05
CA ILE A 104 -3.19 -0.12 -9.38
C ILE A 104 -2.00 -0.74 -10.12
N LYS A 105 -2.10 -2.02 -10.49
CA LYS A 105 -1.07 -2.72 -11.24
C LYS A 105 -0.86 -2.09 -12.62
N ALA A 106 -1.95 -1.81 -13.34
CA ALA A 106 -1.91 -1.19 -14.66
C ALA A 106 -1.26 0.19 -14.64
N ALA A 107 -1.43 0.92 -13.53
CA ALA A 107 -0.80 2.23 -13.33
C ALA A 107 0.70 2.14 -12.99
N GLY A 108 1.23 0.92 -12.83
CA GLY A 108 2.65 0.70 -12.61
C GLY A 108 3.10 0.68 -11.16
N TYR A 109 2.19 0.42 -10.23
CA TYR A 109 2.53 0.33 -8.80
C TYR A 109 3.55 -0.78 -8.53
N ALA A 110 3.43 -1.91 -9.22
CA ALA A 110 4.32 -3.04 -9.04
C ALA A 110 4.68 -3.64 -10.40
N THR A 111 5.90 -4.15 -10.51
CA THR A 111 6.40 -4.79 -11.74
C THR A 111 6.20 -6.30 -11.74
N ASN A 112 6.01 -6.90 -10.57
CA ASN A 112 5.81 -8.35 -10.45
C ASN A 112 4.51 -8.77 -11.13
N ILE A 113 4.60 -9.68 -12.10
CA ILE A 113 3.44 -10.15 -12.87
C ILE A 113 2.43 -10.93 -12.01
N HIS A 114 2.86 -11.42 -10.85
CA HIS A 114 2.00 -12.16 -9.93
C HIS A 114 1.37 -11.29 -8.83
N TYR A 115 1.61 -9.99 -8.88
CA TYR A 115 1.18 -9.07 -7.81
C TYR A 115 -0.33 -9.14 -7.54
N VAL A 116 -1.14 -9.00 -8.60
CA VAL A 116 -2.61 -9.02 -8.45
C VAL A 116 -3.06 -10.37 -7.90
N ARG A 117 -2.54 -11.46 -8.45
CA ARG A 117 -2.89 -12.82 -8.00
C ARG A 117 -2.55 -13.03 -6.53
N CYS A 118 -1.36 -12.61 -6.11
CA CYS A 118 -0.92 -12.76 -4.72
C CYS A 118 -1.80 -11.98 -3.77
N CYS A 119 -2.11 -10.73 -4.10
CA CYS A 119 -2.99 -9.90 -3.27
C CYS A 119 -4.42 -10.45 -3.21
N GLU A 120 -4.95 -10.91 -4.34
CA GLU A 120 -6.29 -11.52 -4.38
C GLU A 120 -6.35 -12.81 -3.57
N ARG A 121 -5.29 -13.59 -3.60
CA ARG A 121 -5.21 -14.82 -2.80
C ARG A 121 -5.24 -14.49 -1.30
N ILE A 122 -4.52 -13.46 -0.89
CA ILE A 122 -4.52 -13.00 0.51
C ILE A 122 -5.93 -12.55 0.90
N ILE A 123 -6.56 -11.73 0.07
CA ILE A 123 -7.91 -11.23 0.33
C ILE A 123 -8.90 -12.38 0.48
N SER A 124 -8.85 -13.34 -0.43
CA SER A 124 -9.75 -14.49 -0.44
C SER A 124 -9.52 -15.40 0.77
N ARG A 125 -8.26 -15.76 1.01
CA ARG A 125 -7.90 -16.70 2.08
C ARG A 125 -8.30 -16.20 3.47
N TYR A 126 -8.10 -14.92 3.73
CA TYR A 126 -8.38 -14.33 5.04
C TYR A 126 -9.69 -13.55 5.07
N LYS A 127 -10.47 -13.63 3.98
CA LYS A 127 -11.78 -12.98 3.85
C LYS A 127 -11.71 -11.48 4.14
N LEU A 128 -10.65 -10.84 3.69
CA LEU A 128 -10.42 -9.40 3.95
C LEU A 128 -11.49 -8.52 3.30
N PHE A 129 -12.16 -9.01 2.25
CA PHE A 129 -13.27 -8.30 1.61
C PHE A 129 -14.40 -7.97 2.58
N LEU A 130 -14.52 -8.70 3.70
CA LEU A 130 -15.54 -8.40 4.72
C LEU A 130 -15.32 -7.03 5.35
N PHE A 131 -14.05 -6.60 5.47
CA PHE A 131 -13.74 -5.28 5.99
C PHE A 131 -14.22 -4.16 5.06
N ASP A 132 -14.23 -4.42 3.75
CA ASP A 132 -14.70 -3.44 2.77
C ASP A 132 -16.18 -3.14 2.97
N HIS A 133 -16.97 -4.19 3.14
CA HIS A 133 -18.41 -4.05 3.37
C HIS A 133 -18.69 -3.45 4.74
N LEU A 134 -17.95 -3.87 5.76
CA LEU A 134 -18.11 -3.35 7.11
C LEU A 134 -17.80 -1.87 7.19
N ALA A 135 -16.74 -1.42 6.48
CA ALA A 135 -16.36 -0.01 6.44
C ALA A 135 -17.47 0.88 5.89
N GLU A 136 -18.23 0.37 4.90
CA GLU A 136 -19.33 1.12 4.30
C GLU A 136 -20.52 1.28 5.25
N GLN A 137 -20.64 0.42 6.28
CA GLN A 137 -21.72 0.45 7.26
C GLN A 137 -21.41 1.39 8.43
N LEU A 138 -20.20 1.80 8.58
CA LEU A 138 -19.77 2.69 9.64
C LEU A 138 -19.83 4.14 9.18
#